data_d6c4bf322ea9f4001fe109f0a3221732
#
_entry.id   d6c4bf322ea9f4001fe109f0a3221732
#
_cell.length_a   1.000
_cell.length_b   1.000
_cell.length_c   1.000
_cell.angle_alpha   90.00
_cell.angle_beta   90.00
_cell.angle_gamma   90.00
#
_symmetry.space_group_name_H-M   'P 1'
#
loop_
_entity.id
_entity.type
_entity.pdbx_description
1 polymer ?
#
loop_
_entity_poly.entity_id
_entity_poly.type
_entity_poly.pdbx_seq_one_letter_code
_entity_poly.pdbx_strand_id
1 'polypeptide(L)'
;MKMAMRRSIFTTQGSSTFRVMRGMRSVVLARHQPRPPLGKDLDQGHISRRTISSSSPRRVQHIDLKELERLVKEAQERLKKLEDEAGEPLKRTTPLHMSIAECLRWKPESEEDNVVVQGYVRSVRGMKTHRFVSLGDGSSLAPLQAVVPVDTNQAEGLAIGAAVRLTGKWVASPGASQSHEMQVTQVDILGPSDAKTFPIQKKYQTPEYLRTIPHLRPRTPINAALLKMRSEAVAALTRFFADHDFTQTHPPILTSSDCEGAGEVFTVAPASNIAELTDEDSKSKMFFRNKKYLTVSTQLHLEALAQSVGNVWTLSPVFRAEKSDTARHLSEFYMLEAEMSFVNDLDEVMDLAEDMIRNMCITMYESHTVHEFLNREGRVGSDLVPPEEVNARWEGMMAEEWPRLTYTDAIEFLQEHADEFEHKPVWTEGLHSEHEKFIAEHVGGGKPVFVTDYPRDIKAFYMREGQSIPDDTCPGPTVECFDLLVPDLCEIAGGSMREHRLEPLLEAMKRHNIVAGEFTSSMDGNAPTGAKAGPLDWYVDLRRWGCAPHGGFGIGFDRLLCYLTGVQTIRDMVSFPRWVGRCDC
;
A
#
# COMPACT_ATOMS: atom_id res chain seq x y z
N MET A 1 17.78 30.94 19.46
CA MET A 1 18.74 30.20 20.28
C MET A 1 18.16 28.94 20.95
N LYS A 2 16.99 28.47 20.54
CA LYS A 2 16.37 27.18 20.97
C LYS A 2 16.32 26.09 19.89
N MET A 3 16.80 26.40 18.68
CA MET A 3 16.81 25.46 17.56
C MET A 3 18.16 24.78 17.27
N ALA A 4 19.23 25.19 17.93
CA ALA A 4 20.58 24.64 17.73
C ALA A 4 20.94 23.46 18.65
N MET A 5 20.09 23.13 19.64
CA MET A 5 20.37 22.05 20.62
C MET A 5 19.75 20.70 20.28
N ARG A 6 18.91 20.62 19.21
CA ARG A 6 18.29 19.34 18.77
C ARG A 6 19.10 18.56 17.74
N ARG A 7 20.14 19.14 17.15
CA ARG A 7 20.97 18.46 16.11
C ARG A 7 22.19 17.71 16.65
N SER A 8 22.54 17.85 17.91
CA SER A 8 23.78 17.26 18.48
C SER A 8 23.60 15.90 19.16
N ILE A 9 22.39 15.36 19.29
CA ILE A 9 22.15 14.11 20.03
C ILE A 9 21.97 12.89 19.07
N PHE A 10 21.90 13.12 17.75
CA PHE A 10 21.60 12.07 16.78
C PHE A 10 22.78 11.47 16.02
N THR A 11 24.03 11.89 16.27
CA THR A 11 25.16 11.50 15.40
C THR A 11 26.20 10.57 15.99
N THR A 12 26.05 10.07 17.20
CA THR A 12 27.01 9.07 17.73
C THR A 12 26.35 8.11 18.73
N GLN A 13 25.52 7.20 18.28
CA GLN A 13 25.24 5.89 18.93
C GLN A 13 24.03 5.18 18.28
N GLY A 14 24.18 4.77 17.02
CA GLY A 14 23.05 4.37 16.17
C GLY A 14 22.63 2.90 16.19
N SER A 15 23.03 2.02 17.11
CA SER A 15 22.59 0.60 16.99
C SER A 15 22.04 -0.08 18.24
N SER A 16 22.39 0.36 19.44
CA SER A 16 21.92 -0.29 20.67
C SER A 16 20.62 0.29 21.22
N THR A 17 20.37 1.58 21.06
CA THR A 17 19.18 2.25 21.59
C THR A 17 17.89 1.84 20.87
N PHE A 18 17.95 1.52 19.58
CA PHE A 18 16.78 1.06 18.80
C PHE A 18 16.28 -0.34 19.21
N ARG A 19 17.18 -1.25 19.62
CA ARG A 19 16.77 -2.56 20.13
C ARG A 19 16.07 -2.48 21.48
N VAL A 20 16.48 -1.53 22.31
CA VAL A 20 15.86 -1.31 23.63
C VAL A 20 14.45 -0.74 23.53
N MET A 21 14.18 0.16 22.58
CA MET A 21 12.82 0.68 22.36
C MET A 21 11.86 -0.40 21.81
N ARG A 22 12.33 -1.33 20.96
CA ARG A 22 11.53 -2.48 20.52
C ARG A 22 11.15 -3.41 21.68
N GLY A 23 12.07 -3.62 22.65
CA GLY A 23 11.80 -4.39 23.87
C GLY A 23 10.78 -3.71 24.79
N MET A 24 10.79 -2.38 24.87
CA MET A 24 9.85 -1.62 25.73
C MET A 24 8.42 -1.60 25.21
N ARG A 25 8.16 -1.59 23.89
CA ARG A 25 6.80 -1.74 23.35
C ARG A 25 6.18 -3.10 23.74
N SER A 26 6.96 -4.17 23.75
CA SER A 26 6.50 -5.50 24.15
C SER A 26 6.23 -5.65 25.66
N VAL A 27 6.89 -4.86 26.51
CA VAL A 27 6.74 -4.93 27.98
C VAL A 27 5.50 -4.15 28.47
N VAL A 28 5.09 -3.10 27.76
CA VAL A 28 3.87 -2.32 28.11
C VAL A 28 2.58 -3.10 27.77
N LEU A 29 2.61 -3.97 26.75
CA LEU A 29 1.46 -4.81 26.38
C LEU A 29 1.28 -6.09 27.23
N ALA A 30 2.27 -6.48 28.05
CA ALA A 30 2.24 -7.72 28.83
C ALA A 30 1.57 -7.63 30.21
N ARG A 31 0.93 -6.53 30.59
CA ARG A 31 0.19 -6.39 31.86
C ARG A 31 -1.34 -6.45 31.72
N HIS A 32 -1.87 -7.37 30.95
CA HIS A 32 -3.25 -7.81 31.09
C HIS A 32 -3.28 -9.14 31.84
N GLN A 33 -3.70 -9.09 33.12
CA GLN A 33 -3.96 -10.29 33.92
C GLN A 33 -5.26 -10.96 33.48
N PRO A 34 -5.33 -12.29 33.46
CA PRO A 34 -6.55 -13.01 33.09
C PRO A 34 -7.60 -12.93 34.22
N ARG A 35 -8.86 -12.76 33.83
CA ARG A 35 -10.01 -12.84 34.74
C ARG A 35 -10.24 -14.28 35.20
N PRO A 36 -10.66 -14.50 36.45
CA PRO A 36 -11.03 -15.83 36.93
C PRO A 36 -12.40 -16.28 36.38
N PRO A 37 -12.70 -17.58 36.31
CA PRO A 37 -13.92 -18.11 35.73
C PRO A 37 -15.16 -17.85 36.58
N LEU A 38 -16.27 -17.54 35.91
CA LEU A 38 -17.59 -17.33 36.49
C LEU A 38 -18.16 -18.64 37.05
N GLY A 39 -18.38 -18.69 38.35
CA GLY A 39 -19.21 -19.66 39.02
C GLY A 39 -20.68 -19.37 38.79
N LYS A 40 -21.47 -20.41 38.57
CA LYS A 40 -22.93 -20.41 38.49
C LYS A 40 -23.52 -20.10 39.86
N ASP A 41 -24.45 -19.15 39.92
CA ASP A 41 -25.65 -19.27 40.73
C ASP A 41 -26.71 -18.27 40.31
N LEU A 42 -27.91 -18.77 40.11
CA LEU A 42 -29.16 -18.07 39.81
C LEU A 42 -29.73 -17.50 41.11
N ASP A 43 -30.08 -16.22 41.17
CA ASP A 43 -31.32 -15.84 41.87
C ASP A 43 -31.92 -14.50 41.36
N GLN A 44 -33.24 -14.40 41.47
CA GLN A 44 -34.13 -13.37 40.95
C GLN A 44 -34.15 -12.13 41.85
N GLY A 45 -34.29 -10.95 41.25
CA GLY A 45 -34.82 -9.84 42.00
C GLY A 45 -34.43 -8.42 41.58
N HIS A 46 -35.41 -7.68 41.12
CA HIS A 46 -35.56 -6.21 41.08
C HIS A 46 -34.79 -5.33 40.11
N ILE A 47 -35.54 -4.86 39.13
CA ILE A 47 -35.23 -3.77 38.23
C ILE A 47 -35.20 -2.43 39.00
N SER A 48 -34.05 -1.78 39.03
CA SER A 48 -33.91 -0.37 39.36
C SER A 48 -33.15 0.36 38.26
N ARG A 49 -33.83 1.36 37.67
CA ARG A 49 -33.28 2.28 36.70
C ARG A 49 -32.10 3.05 37.33
N ARG A 50 -30.89 2.88 36.83
CA ARG A 50 -29.78 3.80 37.07
C ARG A 50 -29.35 4.41 35.74
N THR A 51 -29.44 5.70 35.69
CA THR A 51 -28.91 6.65 34.71
C THR A 51 -27.43 6.35 34.45
N ILE A 52 -27.07 6.16 33.19
CA ILE A 52 -25.66 6.03 32.75
C ILE A 52 -25.13 7.46 32.65
N SER A 53 -24.25 7.82 33.58
CA SER A 53 -23.45 9.03 33.51
C SER A 53 -22.29 8.82 32.57
N SER A 54 -22.06 9.81 31.70
CA SER A 54 -20.94 9.95 30.78
C SER A 54 -19.60 9.53 31.39
N SER A 55 -18.92 8.58 30.76
CA SER A 55 -17.54 8.21 31.09
C SER A 55 -16.59 9.29 30.58
N SER A 56 -15.86 9.90 31.51
CA SER A 56 -14.76 10.82 31.27
C SER A 56 -13.64 10.17 30.42
N PRO A 57 -12.90 10.98 29.63
CA PRO A 57 -11.80 10.49 28.80
C PRO A 57 -10.70 9.88 29.68
N ARG A 58 -10.18 8.72 29.28
CA ARG A 58 -9.04 8.07 29.94
C ARG A 58 -7.86 9.03 29.93
N ARG A 59 -7.43 9.49 31.09
CA ARG A 59 -6.19 10.23 31.27
C ARG A 59 -5.03 9.37 30.76
N VAL A 60 -4.38 9.80 29.70
CA VAL A 60 -3.04 9.38 29.35
C VAL A 60 -2.15 9.77 30.55
N GLN A 61 -1.60 8.77 31.26
CA GLN A 61 -0.63 9.04 32.30
C GLN A 61 0.65 9.55 31.62
N HIS A 62 0.91 10.85 31.76
CA HIS A 62 2.21 11.42 31.43
C HIS A 62 3.27 10.74 32.32
N ILE A 63 4.08 9.89 31.71
CA ILE A 63 5.27 9.36 32.38
C ILE A 63 6.24 10.54 32.51
N ASP A 64 6.64 10.85 33.74
CA ASP A 64 7.62 11.93 34.01
C ASP A 64 8.94 11.60 33.29
N LEU A 65 9.57 12.61 32.69
CA LEU A 65 10.83 12.46 31.95
C LEU A 65 11.92 11.79 32.82
N LYS A 66 11.93 12.04 34.11
CA LYS A 66 12.86 11.42 35.08
C LYS A 66 12.58 9.92 35.29
N GLU A 67 11.32 9.51 35.26
CA GLU A 67 10.93 8.10 35.31
C GLU A 67 11.36 7.36 34.03
N LEU A 68 11.22 8.00 32.88
CA LEU A 68 11.68 7.46 31.59
C LEU A 68 13.21 7.31 31.56
N GLU A 69 13.95 8.32 32.02
CA GLU A 69 15.40 8.27 32.14
C GLU A 69 15.89 7.17 33.10
N ARG A 70 15.19 6.98 34.24
CA ARG A 70 15.46 5.87 35.15
C ARG A 70 15.27 4.51 34.51
N LEU A 71 14.15 4.30 33.82
CA LEU A 71 13.84 3.04 33.12
C LEU A 71 14.83 2.74 32.00
N VAL A 72 15.27 3.77 31.26
CA VAL A 72 16.31 3.63 30.22
C VAL A 72 17.64 3.22 30.85
N LYS A 73 18.04 3.82 31.96
CA LYS A 73 19.26 3.48 32.67
C LYS A 73 19.25 2.05 33.22
N GLU A 74 18.15 1.64 33.87
CA GLU A 74 17.96 0.26 34.35
C GLU A 74 18.01 -0.77 33.21
N ALA A 75 17.43 -0.43 32.05
CA ALA A 75 17.48 -1.29 30.87
C ALA A 75 18.90 -1.40 30.28
N GLN A 76 19.66 -0.31 30.27
CA GLN A 76 21.06 -0.31 29.82
C GLN A 76 21.98 -1.11 30.74
N GLU A 77 21.80 -0.98 32.06
CA GLU A 77 22.56 -1.78 33.06
C GLU A 77 22.24 -3.27 32.92
N ARG A 78 20.98 -3.61 32.67
CA ARG A 78 20.56 -5.00 32.46
C ARG A 78 21.08 -5.59 31.16
N LEU A 79 21.14 -4.77 30.08
CA LEU A 79 21.72 -5.18 28.80
C LEU A 79 23.22 -5.45 28.96
N LYS A 80 23.95 -4.55 29.62
CA LYS A 80 25.38 -4.69 29.91
C LYS A 80 25.66 -5.97 30.72
N LYS A 81 24.83 -6.26 31.72
CA LYS A 81 24.95 -7.48 32.52
C LYS A 81 24.72 -8.75 31.68
N LEU A 82 23.78 -8.73 30.73
CA LEU A 82 23.54 -9.84 29.79
C LEU A 82 24.69 -10.00 28.79
N GLU A 83 25.34 -8.89 28.37
CA GLU A 83 26.51 -8.92 27.50
C GLU A 83 27.73 -9.48 28.25
N ASP A 84 27.93 -9.11 29.53
CA ASP A 84 29.00 -9.62 30.40
C ASP A 84 28.80 -11.13 30.75
N GLU A 85 27.55 -11.59 30.89
CA GLU A 85 27.18 -12.99 31.14
C GLU A 85 27.27 -13.88 29.87
N ALA A 86 27.26 -13.27 28.67
CA ALA A 86 27.27 -14.01 27.39
C ALA A 86 28.64 -14.68 27.07
N GLY A 87 29.69 -14.37 27.80
CA GLY A 87 31.03 -14.96 27.61
C GLY A 87 31.68 -14.58 26.26
N GLU A 88 32.96 -14.93 26.09
CA GLU A 88 33.64 -14.73 24.79
C GLU A 88 32.86 -15.38 23.64
N PRO A 89 32.70 -14.66 22.49
CA PRO A 89 31.95 -15.20 21.37
C PRO A 89 32.59 -16.52 20.94
N LEU A 90 31.82 -17.61 21.04
CA LEU A 90 32.19 -18.93 20.55
C LEU A 90 32.68 -18.79 19.12
N LYS A 91 33.94 -19.18 18.82
CA LYS A 91 34.46 -19.24 17.47
C LYS A 91 33.50 -20.06 16.61
N ARG A 92 32.81 -19.40 15.69
CA ARG A 92 31.85 -20.05 14.79
C ARG A 92 32.57 -21.08 13.92
N THR A 93 32.24 -22.33 14.12
CA THR A 93 32.72 -23.44 13.29
C THR A 93 31.81 -23.66 12.07
N THR A 94 30.61 -23.09 12.05
CA THR A 94 29.66 -23.17 10.93
C THR A 94 29.78 -21.96 10.03
N PRO A 95 29.66 -22.14 8.68
CA PRO A 95 29.67 -21.03 7.72
C PRO A 95 28.61 -19.98 8.05
N LEU A 96 28.98 -18.71 7.99
CA LEU A 96 28.07 -17.58 8.20
C LEU A 96 27.40 -17.23 6.88
N HIS A 97 26.14 -17.67 6.73
CA HIS A 97 25.29 -17.30 5.61
C HIS A 97 24.67 -15.93 5.84
N MET A 98 24.98 -14.98 4.96
CA MET A 98 24.47 -13.61 5.04
C MET A 98 23.87 -13.18 3.71
N SER A 99 22.83 -12.34 3.78
CA SER A 99 22.38 -11.57 2.63
C SER A 99 23.39 -10.47 2.29
N ILE A 100 23.35 -9.98 1.06
CA ILE A 100 24.23 -8.89 0.63
C ILE A 100 23.99 -7.63 1.44
N ALA A 101 22.72 -7.31 1.75
CA ALA A 101 22.39 -6.16 2.60
C ALA A 101 22.97 -6.30 4.02
N GLU A 102 22.98 -7.49 4.60
CA GLU A 102 23.61 -7.72 5.91
C GLU A 102 25.11 -7.53 5.83
N CYS A 103 25.78 -8.11 4.83
CA CYS A 103 27.22 -7.94 4.61
C CYS A 103 27.60 -6.46 4.45
N LEU A 104 26.88 -5.70 3.63
CA LEU A 104 27.18 -4.28 3.38
C LEU A 104 27.01 -3.40 4.64
N ARG A 105 26.13 -3.79 5.57
CA ARG A 105 25.97 -3.10 6.86
C ARG A 105 26.97 -3.57 7.92
N TRP A 106 27.47 -4.78 7.77
CA TRP A 106 28.38 -5.37 8.74
C TRP A 106 29.81 -4.85 8.56
N LYS A 107 30.32 -4.21 9.58
CA LYS A 107 31.67 -3.60 9.61
C LYS A 107 32.44 -4.16 10.81
N PRO A 108 32.94 -5.41 10.71
CA PRO A 108 33.73 -6.00 11.78
C PRO A 108 35.07 -5.28 11.93
N GLU A 109 35.61 -5.25 13.14
CA GLU A 109 36.94 -4.67 13.41
C GLU A 109 38.10 -5.53 12.90
N SER A 110 37.84 -6.81 12.74
CA SER A 110 38.82 -7.81 12.25
C SER A 110 38.30 -8.53 10.99
N GLU A 111 39.19 -9.16 10.26
CA GLU A 111 38.81 -10.03 9.15
C GLU A 111 37.97 -11.21 9.65
N GLU A 112 36.93 -11.55 8.91
CA GLU A 112 36.03 -12.66 9.23
C GLU A 112 36.14 -13.77 8.20
N ASP A 113 36.46 -14.96 8.66
CA ASP A 113 36.63 -16.14 7.81
C ASP A 113 35.28 -16.86 7.57
N ASN A 114 35.24 -17.68 6.50
CA ASN A 114 34.12 -18.56 6.17
C ASN A 114 32.77 -17.83 5.99
N VAL A 115 32.79 -16.61 5.50
CA VAL A 115 31.58 -15.89 5.11
C VAL A 115 31.07 -16.48 3.80
N VAL A 116 29.75 -16.77 3.75
CA VAL A 116 29.08 -17.34 2.57
C VAL A 116 27.99 -16.39 2.11
N VAL A 117 28.06 -15.97 0.85
CA VAL A 117 27.01 -15.19 0.19
C VAL A 117 26.52 -15.90 -1.06
N GLN A 118 25.23 -15.72 -1.36
CA GLN A 118 24.61 -16.25 -2.57
C GLN A 118 23.94 -15.12 -3.34
N GLY A 119 23.94 -15.21 -4.66
CA GLY A 119 23.29 -14.19 -5.47
C GLY A 119 23.54 -14.36 -6.96
N TYR A 120 23.14 -13.35 -7.69
CA TYR A 120 23.32 -13.28 -9.15
C TYR A 120 24.46 -12.33 -9.50
N VAL A 121 25.31 -12.77 -10.40
CA VAL A 121 26.41 -11.94 -10.92
C VAL A 121 25.84 -10.79 -11.74
N ARG A 122 26.07 -9.55 -11.29
CA ARG A 122 25.66 -8.32 -12.00
C ARG A 122 26.73 -7.85 -12.99
N SER A 123 28.00 -8.04 -12.66
CA SER A 123 29.10 -7.74 -13.58
C SER A 123 30.36 -8.50 -13.19
N VAL A 124 31.24 -8.74 -14.18
CA VAL A 124 32.59 -9.30 -14.02
C VAL A 124 33.57 -8.40 -14.71
N ARG A 125 34.64 -8.04 -14.00
CA ARG A 125 35.79 -7.30 -14.55
C ARG A 125 37.06 -8.11 -14.32
N GLY A 126 37.64 -8.65 -15.40
CA GLY A 126 38.89 -9.42 -15.35
C GLY A 126 40.12 -8.54 -15.23
N MET A 127 41.08 -8.97 -14.39
CA MET A 127 42.44 -8.48 -14.28
C MET A 127 43.40 -9.65 -14.50
N LYS A 128 44.71 -9.40 -14.50
CA LYS A 128 45.70 -10.46 -14.73
C LYS A 128 45.67 -11.58 -13.69
N THR A 129 45.47 -11.24 -12.42
CA THR A 129 45.56 -12.14 -11.27
C THR A 129 44.24 -12.43 -10.60
N HIS A 130 43.23 -11.59 -10.81
CA HIS A 130 41.91 -11.75 -10.18
C HIS A 130 40.78 -11.12 -11.01
N ARG A 131 39.56 -11.46 -10.63
CA ARG A 131 38.33 -10.91 -11.20
C ARG A 131 37.60 -10.17 -10.10
N PHE A 132 37.15 -8.97 -10.42
CA PHE A 132 36.17 -8.25 -9.59
C PHE A 132 34.78 -8.64 -10.04
N VAL A 133 34.00 -9.18 -9.11
CA VAL A 133 32.62 -9.63 -9.35
C VAL A 133 31.70 -8.79 -8.51
N SER A 134 30.72 -8.15 -9.17
CA SER A 134 29.60 -7.50 -8.48
C SER A 134 28.45 -8.47 -8.34
N LEU A 135 28.01 -8.72 -7.11
CA LEU A 135 26.97 -9.70 -6.79
C LEU A 135 25.72 -8.99 -6.22
N GLY A 136 24.54 -9.46 -6.57
CA GLY A 136 23.27 -8.99 -6.03
C GLY A 136 22.32 -10.14 -5.76
N ASP A 137 21.63 -10.11 -4.61
CA ASP A 137 20.62 -11.08 -4.20
C ASP A 137 19.21 -10.47 -4.10
N GLY A 138 19.08 -9.19 -4.49
CA GLY A 138 17.84 -8.41 -4.34
C GLY A 138 17.64 -7.81 -2.95
N SER A 139 18.53 -8.05 -1.99
CA SER A 139 18.44 -7.49 -0.63
C SER A 139 18.92 -6.04 -0.52
N SER A 140 19.69 -5.55 -1.50
CA SER A 140 20.23 -4.19 -1.56
C SER A 140 20.29 -3.68 -3.00
N LEU A 141 20.16 -2.36 -3.17
CA LEU A 141 20.44 -1.67 -4.45
C LEU A 141 21.92 -1.75 -4.79
N ALA A 142 22.79 -1.53 -3.80
CA ALA A 142 24.23 -1.64 -3.96
C ALA A 142 24.65 -3.11 -4.15
N PRO A 143 25.58 -3.38 -5.07
CA PRO A 143 26.14 -4.73 -5.21
C PRO A 143 27.22 -4.96 -4.15
N LEU A 144 27.37 -6.20 -3.70
CA LEU A 144 28.56 -6.64 -2.99
C LEU A 144 29.70 -6.83 -4.00
N GLN A 145 30.90 -6.29 -3.71
CA GLN A 145 32.11 -6.56 -4.48
C GLN A 145 32.83 -7.76 -3.92
N ALA A 146 33.11 -8.73 -4.80
CA ALA A 146 33.92 -9.88 -4.50
C ALA A 146 35.18 -9.87 -5.36
N VAL A 147 36.32 -10.22 -4.76
CA VAL A 147 37.62 -10.38 -5.41
C VAL A 147 37.91 -11.87 -5.52
N VAL A 148 37.96 -12.38 -6.75
CA VAL A 148 38.11 -13.81 -7.04
C VAL A 148 39.44 -14.03 -7.74
N PRO A 149 40.38 -14.76 -7.15
CA PRO A 149 41.62 -15.17 -7.84
C PRO A 149 41.32 -15.96 -9.12
N VAL A 150 42.09 -15.78 -10.18
CA VAL A 150 41.84 -16.42 -11.49
C VAL A 150 42.00 -17.94 -11.47
N ASP A 151 42.80 -18.47 -10.54
CA ASP A 151 43.04 -19.87 -10.29
C ASP A 151 42.01 -20.55 -9.37
N THR A 152 41.06 -19.79 -8.83
CA THR A 152 39.97 -20.35 -8.02
C THR A 152 39.13 -21.31 -8.88
N ASN A 153 38.86 -22.50 -8.34
CA ASN A 153 38.02 -23.48 -9.02
C ASN A 153 36.66 -22.88 -9.40
N GLN A 154 36.18 -23.19 -10.61
CA GLN A 154 34.94 -22.65 -11.23
C GLN A 154 34.93 -21.13 -11.49
N ALA A 155 36.01 -20.38 -11.26
CA ALA A 155 36.06 -18.95 -11.55
C ALA A 155 35.73 -18.61 -13.03
N GLU A 156 36.00 -19.53 -13.95
CA GLU A 156 35.72 -19.38 -15.39
C GLU A 156 34.20 -19.33 -15.68
N GLY A 157 33.38 -19.99 -14.86
CA GLY A 157 31.89 -19.96 -14.95
C GLY A 157 31.24 -18.69 -14.46
N LEU A 158 32.00 -17.74 -13.92
CA LEU A 158 31.47 -16.45 -13.48
C LEU A 158 31.09 -15.59 -14.70
N ALA A 159 29.80 -15.56 -15.00
CA ALA A 159 29.22 -14.79 -16.09
C ALA A 159 28.07 -13.93 -15.59
N ILE A 160 27.83 -12.81 -16.25
CA ILE A 160 26.64 -11.97 -15.92
C ILE A 160 25.37 -12.80 -15.97
N GLY A 161 24.52 -12.66 -14.95
CA GLY A 161 23.29 -13.43 -14.83
C GLY A 161 23.45 -14.81 -14.18
N ALA A 162 24.67 -15.34 -13.98
CA ALA A 162 24.88 -16.61 -13.29
C ALA A 162 24.46 -16.52 -11.81
N ALA A 163 23.81 -17.57 -11.31
CA ALA A 163 23.56 -17.76 -9.90
C ALA A 163 24.77 -18.44 -9.26
N VAL A 164 25.30 -17.86 -8.17
CA VAL A 164 26.54 -18.33 -7.55
C VAL A 164 26.43 -18.34 -6.03
N ARG A 165 27.25 -19.23 -5.41
CA ARG A 165 27.61 -19.16 -4.00
C ARG A 165 29.10 -18.84 -3.93
N LEU A 166 29.46 -17.83 -3.16
CA LEU A 166 30.83 -17.45 -2.90
C LEU A 166 31.12 -17.68 -1.42
N THR A 167 32.26 -18.32 -1.15
CA THR A 167 32.79 -18.50 0.21
C THR A 167 34.14 -17.81 0.29
N GLY A 168 34.39 -17.09 1.38
CA GLY A 168 35.67 -16.39 1.52
C GLY A 168 35.77 -15.62 2.83
N LYS A 169 36.71 -14.66 2.81
CA LYS A 169 36.93 -13.73 3.91
C LYS A 169 36.24 -12.40 3.66
N TRP A 170 35.62 -11.85 4.69
CA TRP A 170 35.10 -10.50 4.69
C TRP A 170 36.15 -9.57 5.29
N VAL A 171 36.70 -8.67 4.51
CA VAL A 171 37.85 -7.84 4.87
C VAL A 171 37.57 -6.36 4.58
N ALA A 172 38.29 -5.47 5.26
CA ALA A 172 38.23 -4.04 4.94
C ALA A 172 38.70 -3.82 3.50
N SER A 173 37.91 -3.06 2.73
CA SER A 173 38.25 -2.75 1.34
C SER A 173 39.32 -1.67 1.25
N PRO A 174 40.35 -1.82 0.41
CA PRO A 174 41.32 -0.77 0.15
C PRO A 174 40.73 0.39 -0.66
N GLY A 175 39.57 0.20 -1.28
CA GLY A 175 38.87 1.18 -2.12
C GLY A 175 37.87 2.06 -1.34
N ALA A 176 37.66 3.28 -1.82
CA ALA A 176 36.75 4.24 -1.17
C ALA A 176 35.26 3.95 -1.43
N SER A 177 34.92 3.09 -2.40
CA SER A 177 33.52 2.89 -2.83
C SER A 177 32.70 1.99 -1.91
N GLN A 178 33.32 1.19 -1.06
CA GLN A 178 32.68 0.37 -0.04
C GLN A 178 33.64 0.11 1.13
N SER A 179 33.07 -0.09 2.34
CA SER A 179 33.87 -0.26 3.56
C SER A 179 34.62 -1.60 3.59
N HIS A 180 34.00 -2.66 3.07
CA HIS A 180 34.52 -4.02 3.08
C HIS A 180 34.31 -4.69 1.73
N GLU A 181 35.11 -5.73 1.45
CA GLU A 181 34.95 -6.57 0.26
C GLU A 181 35.14 -8.05 0.61
N MET A 182 34.65 -8.91 -0.26
CA MET A 182 34.79 -10.35 -0.09
C MET A 182 36.00 -10.88 -0.85
N GLN A 183 37.00 -11.39 -0.13
CA GLN A 183 38.11 -12.14 -0.74
C GLN A 183 37.72 -13.62 -0.86
N VAL A 184 37.40 -14.04 -2.08
CA VAL A 184 36.80 -15.34 -2.36
C VAL A 184 37.86 -16.44 -2.34
N THR A 185 37.59 -17.51 -1.61
CA THR A 185 38.39 -18.74 -1.58
C THR A 185 37.76 -19.89 -2.35
N GLN A 186 36.41 -19.88 -2.48
CA GLN A 186 35.66 -20.90 -3.21
C GLN A 186 34.51 -20.26 -4.01
N VAL A 187 34.30 -20.76 -5.23
CA VAL A 187 33.18 -20.42 -6.11
C VAL A 187 32.41 -21.69 -6.42
N ASP A 188 31.10 -21.66 -6.19
CA ASP A 188 30.17 -22.68 -6.65
C ASP A 188 29.19 -22.05 -7.63
N ILE A 189 29.15 -22.53 -8.87
CA ILE A 189 28.17 -22.10 -9.87
C ILE A 189 26.90 -22.91 -9.65
N LEU A 190 25.86 -22.25 -9.10
CA LEU A 190 24.56 -22.85 -8.82
C LEU A 190 23.68 -22.92 -10.07
N GLY A 191 23.79 -21.90 -10.93
CA GLY A 191 23.08 -21.82 -12.21
C GLY A 191 23.92 -21.05 -13.23
N PRO A 192 24.38 -21.71 -14.31
CA PRO A 192 25.18 -21.05 -15.33
C PRO A 192 24.36 -20.05 -16.14
N SER A 193 25.02 -19.06 -16.73
CA SER A 193 24.42 -18.08 -17.63
C SER A 193 25.36 -17.82 -18.80
N ASP A 194 24.82 -17.63 -19.99
CA ASP A 194 25.58 -17.16 -21.13
C ASP A 194 25.61 -15.64 -21.17
N ALA A 195 26.77 -15.06 -20.91
CA ALA A 195 26.94 -13.60 -20.89
C ALA A 195 26.60 -12.91 -22.21
N LYS A 196 26.65 -13.62 -23.35
CA LYS A 196 26.35 -13.04 -24.67
C LYS A 196 24.87 -12.91 -24.93
N THR A 197 24.09 -13.84 -24.43
CA THR A 197 22.63 -13.91 -24.69
C THR A 197 21.79 -13.41 -23.53
N PHE A 198 22.35 -13.26 -22.32
CA PHE A 198 21.62 -12.74 -21.16
C PHE A 198 21.10 -11.33 -21.45
N PRO A 199 19.77 -11.08 -21.39
CA PRO A 199 19.18 -9.84 -21.89
C PRO A 199 19.47 -8.61 -21.01
N ILE A 200 19.69 -8.78 -19.71
CA ILE A 200 20.01 -7.67 -18.79
C ILE A 200 21.52 -7.49 -18.70
N GLN A 201 22.05 -6.66 -19.58
CA GLN A 201 23.47 -6.33 -19.65
C GLN A 201 23.83 -5.20 -18.67
N LYS A 202 25.13 -4.97 -18.43
CA LYS A 202 25.66 -3.90 -17.55
C LYS A 202 25.28 -2.47 -17.97
N LYS A 203 24.83 -2.26 -19.22
CA LYS A 203 24.36 -0.96 -19.72
C LYS A 203 23.00 -0.62 -19.14
N TYR A 204 22.64 0.67 -19.16
CA TYR A 204 21.29 1.13 -18.86
C TYR A 204 20.25 0.41 -19.73
N GLN A 205 19.15 -0.03 -19.10
CA GLN A 205 18.01 -0.67 -19.73
C GLN A 205 16.80 0.22 -19.52
N THR A 206 16.14 0.62 -20.62
CA THR A 206 14.94 1.46 -20.49
C THR A 206 13.77 0.68 -19.90
N PRO A 207 12.84 1.34 -19.21
CA PRO A 207 11.62 0.70 -18.69
C PRO A 207 10.81 0.01 -19.79
N GLU A 208 10.71 0.62 -20.99
CA GLU A 208 10.03 0.03 -22.15
C GLU A 208 10.63 -1.31 -22.53
N TYR A 209 11.96 -1.40 -22.58
CA TYR A 209 12.65 -2.65 -22.85
C TYR A 209 12.41 -3.66 -21.74
N LEU A 210 12.53 -3.26 -20.49
CA LEU A 210 12.31 -4.16 -19.34
C LEU A 210 10.86 -4.68 -19.30
N ARG A 211 9.87 -3.90 -19.73
CA ARG A 211 8.50 -4.37 -19.90
C ARG A 211 8.36 -5.46 -20.96
N THR A 212 9.28 -5.60 -21.90
CA THR A 212 9.28 -6.72 -22.89
C THR A 212 9.76 -8.03 -22.31
N ILE A 213 10.43 -8.01 -21.14
CA ILE A 213 10.97 -9.17 -20.43
C ILE A 213 10.49 -9.18 -18.97
N PRO A 214 9.17 -9.16 -18.69
CA PRO A 214 8.62 -8.95 -17.36
C PRO A 214 9.09 -10.01 -16.36
N HIS A 215 9.33 -11.25 -16.80
CA HIS A 215 9.84 -12.36 -15.97
C HIS A 215 11.30 -12.19 -15.52
N LEU A 216 12.09 -11.36 -16.19
CA LEU A 216 13.48 -11.07 -15.81
C LEU A 216 13.63 -9.68 -15.18
N ARG A 217 12.72 -8.76 -15.46
CA ARG A 217 12.76 -7.39 -14.94
C ARG A 217 12.97 -7.32 -13.42
N PRO A 218 12.36 -8.18 -12.59
CA PRO A 218 12.54 -8.17 -11.13
C PRO A 218 13.98 -8.42 -10.68
N ARG A 219 14.86 -8.95 -11.55
CA ARG A 219 16.28 -9.16 -11.23
C ARG A 219 17.12 -7.88 -11.26
N THR A 220 16.55 -6.75 -11.74
CA THR A 220 17.25 -5.46 -11.67
C THR A 220 17.14 -4.88 -10.25
N PRO A 221 18.15 -4.13 -9.77
CA PRO A 221 18.16 -3.61 -8.40
C PRO A 221 16.93 -2.79 -8.04
N ILE A 222 16.53 -1.86 -8.91
CA ILE A 222 15.36 -0.99 -8.68
C ILE A 222 14.08 -1.81 -8.57
N ASN A 223 13.81 -2.72 -9.53
CA ASN A 223 12.59 -3.52 -9.46
C ASN A 223 12.57 -4.47 -8.26
N ALA A 224 13.73 -4.97 -7.81
CA ALA A 224 13.83 -5.74 -6.57
C ALA A 224 13.49 -4.88 -5.34
N ALA A 225 13.98 -3.64 -5.28
CA ALA A 225 13.66 -2.70 -4.21
C ALA A 225 12.16 -2.34 -4.20
N LEU A 226 11.55 -2.07 -5.37
CA LEU A 226 10.11 -1.80 -5.49
C LEU A 226 9.26 -2.96 -4.96
N LEU A 227 9.64 -4.22 -5.24
CA LEU A 227 8.96 -5.39 -4.69
C LEU A 227 9.06 -5.47 -3.16
N LYS A 228 10.22 -5.13 -2.60
CA LYS A 228 10.42 -5.09 -1.15
C LYS A 228 9.61 -3.97 -0.49
N MET A 229 9.66 -2.76 -1.05
CA MET A 229 8.87 -1.63 -0.56
C MET A 229 7.38 -1.95 -0.58
N ARG A 230 6.88 -2.61 -1.64
CA ARG A 230 5.50 -3.12 -1.70
C ARG A 230 5.20 -4.09 -0.55
N SER A 231 6.09 -5.03 -0.28
CA SER A 231 5.92 -6.00 0.81
C SER A 231 5.94 -5.33 2.20
N GLU A 232 6.79 -4.33 2.38
CA GLU A 232 6.87 -3.55 3.63
C GLU A 232 5.60 -2.71 3.85
N ALA A 233 5.06 -2.10 2.77
CA ALA A 233 3.79 -1.38 2.82
C ALA A 233 2.64 -2.31 3.24
N VAL A 234 2.52 -3.49 2.64
CA VAL A 234 1.49 -4.48 3.00
C VAL A 234 1.62 -4.91 4.47
N ALA A 235 2.84 -5.11 4.96
CA ALA A 235 3.08 -5.48 6.36
C ALA A 235 2.70 -4.35 7.32
N ALA A 236 2.99 -3.08 6.98
CA ALA A 236 2.62 -1.91 7.77
C ALA A 236 1.10 -1.74 7.82
N LEU A 237 0.41 -1.83 6.69
CA LEU A 237 -1.05 -1.76 6.58
C LEU A 237 -1.74 -2.87 7.37
N THR A 238 -1.26 -4.11 7.23
CA THR A 238 -1.82 -5.26 7.98
C THR A 238 -1.72 -5.04 9.49
N ARG A 239 -0.61 -4.49 9.96
CA ARG A 239 -0.43 -4.17 11.38
C ARG A 239 -1.34 -3.03 11.81
N PHE A 240 -1.41 -1.95 11.03
CA PHE A 240 -2.26 -0.80 11.32
C PHE A 240 -3.72 -1.24 11.51
N PHE A 241 -4.28 -1.96 10.55
CA PHE A 241 -5.66 -2.41 10.62
C PHE A 241 -5.92 -3.40 11.77
N ALA A 242 -4.95 -4.28 12.07
CA ALA A 242 -5.06 -5.19 13.23
C ALA A 242 -5.04 -4.43 14.57
N ASP A 243 -4.23 -3.39 14.67
CA ASP A 243 -4.13 -2.55 15.88
C ASP A 243 -5.37 -1.65 16.08
N HIS A 244 -6.19 -1.44 15.02
CA HIS A 244 -7.44 -0.66 15.02
C HIS A 244 -8.71 -1.54 14.98
N ASP A 245 -8.59 -2.82 15.32
CA ASP A 245 -9.71 -3.77 15.39
C ASP A 245 -10.47 -3.99 14.06
N PHE A 246 -9.76 -3.84 12.92
CA PHE A 246 -10.31 -4.19 11.62
C PHE A 246 -10.11 -5.66 11.30
N THR A 247 -11.14 -6.29 10.75
CA THR A 247 -11.08 -7.67 10.23
C THR A 247 -10.66 -7.66 8.76
N GLN A 248 -9.54 -8.32 8.44
CA GLN A 248 -9.18 -8.56 7.04
C GLN A 248 -10.15 -9.55 6.41
N THR A 249 -10.71 -9.21 5.27
CA THR A 249 -11.65 -10.05 4.52
C THR A 249 -11.17 -10.29 3.10
N HIS A 250 -11.75 -11.31 2.45
CA HIS A 250 -11.41 -11.68 1.08
C HIS A 250 -12.69 -11.76 0.22
N PRO A 251 -13.22 -10.61 -0.23
CA PRO A 251 -14.38 -10.57 -1.10
C PRO A 251 -14.14 -11.31 -2.42
N PRO A 252 -15.20 -11.84 -3.07
CA PRO A 252 -15.07 -12.54 -4.34
C PRO A 252 -14.65 -11.59 -5.47
N ILE A 253 -13.74 -12.05 -6.32
CA ILE A 253 -13.33 -11.34 -7.56
C ILE A 253 -14.39 -11.45 -8.65
N LEU A 254 -15.10 -12.59 -8.70
CA LEU A 254 -16.20 -12.79 -9.65
C LEU A 254 -17.49 -12.19 -9.07
N THR A 255 -18.07 -11.25 -9.79
CA THR A 255 -19.29 -10.54 -9.37
C THR A 255 -20.41 -10.66 -10.40
N SER A 256 -21.64 -10.40 -9.96
CA SER A 256 -22.83 -10.32 -10.80
C SER A 256 -23.16 -8.92 -11.27
N SER A 257 -22.53 -7.89 -10.67
CA SER A 257 -22.86 -6.49 -10.90
C SER A 257 -21.60 -5.67 -11.14
N ASP A 258 -21.75 -4.64 -11.95
CA ASP A 258 -20.82 -3.52 -12.01
C ASP A 258 -21.23 -2.54 -10.91
N CYS A 259 -20.39 -2.35 -9.88
CA CYS A 259 -20.72 -1.49 -8.75
C CYS A 259 -20.58 0.00 -9.07
N GLU A 260 -19.82 0.37 -10.09
CA GLU A 260 -19.60 1.77 -10.49
C GLU A 260 -20.52 2.18 -11.66
N GLY A 261 -21.15 1.19 -12.34
CA GLY A 261 -22.02 1.48 -13.49
C GLY A 261 -21.28 2.00 -14.72
N ALA A 262 -19.95 1.94 -14.73
CA ALA A 262 -19.10 2.54 -15.75
C ALA A 262 -19.02 1.72 -17.08
N GLY A 263 -19.59 0.51 -17.11
CA GLY A 263 -19.69 -0.33 -18.33
C GLY A 263 -18.37 -0.92 -18.84
N GLU A 264 -17.24 -0.62 -18.25
CA GLU A 264 -15.92 -1.09 -18.68
C GLU A 264 -15.42 -2.30 -17.87
N VAL A 265 -16.22 -3.37 -17.89
CA VAL A 265 -15.96 -4.60 -17.15
C VAL A 265 -15.47 -5.74 -18.06
N PHE A 266 -14.60 -6.58 -17.52
CA PHE A 266 -14.27 -7.86 -18.16
C PHE A 266 -15.33 -8.89 -17.86
N THR A 267 -15.91 -9.51 -18.90
CA THR A 267 -16.85 -10.63 -18.76
C THR A 267 -16.09 -11.94 -18.62
N VAL A 268 -16.53 -12.80 -17.71
CA VAL A 268 -15.91 -14.11 -17.42
C VAL A 268 -16.80 -15.24 -17.90
N ALA A 269 -16.22 -16.15 -18.68
CA ALA A 269 -16.86 -17.39 -19.09
C ALA A 269 -15.85 -18.54 -19.20
N PRO A 270 -16.28 -19.80 -19.04
CA PRO A 270 -15.47 -20.95 -19.44
C PRO A 270 -15.07 -20.86 -20.91
N ALA A 271 -13.87 -21.33 -21.25
CA ALA A 271 -13.38 -21.29 -22.64
C ALA A 271 -14.30 -21.98 -23.64
N SER A 272 -15.03 -23.03 -23.22
CA SER A 272 -16.04 -23.74 -24.05
C SER A 272 -17.27 -22.89 -24.39
N ASN A 273 -17.54 -21.81 -23.62
CA ASN A 273 -18.79 -21.06 -23.73
C ASN A 273 -18.56 -19.60 -24.19
N ILE A 274 -17.36 -19.25 -24.66
CA ILE A 274 -17.06 -17.88 -25.11
C ILE A 274 -17.97 -17.43 -26.24
N ALA A 275 -18.30 -18.33 -27.19
CA ALA A 275 -19.19 -18.02 -28.29
C ALA A 275 -20.65 -17.74 -27.84
N GLU A 276 -21.05 -18.25 -26.68
CA GLU A 276 -22.42 -18.10 -26.15
C GLU A 276 -22.62 -16.76 -25.39
N LEU A 277 -21.56 -16.02 -25.12
CA LEU A 277 -21.64 -14.72 -24.41
C LEU A 277 -22.38 -13.64 -25.23
N THR A 278 -22.43 -13.77 -26.53
CA THR A 278 -23.05 -12.83 -27.48
C THR A 278 -24.50 -13.14 -27.80
N ASP A 279 -24.99 -14.34 -27.41
CA ASP A 279 -26.35 -14.82 -27.72
C ASP A 279 -27.25 -14.70 -26.50
N GLU A 280 -28.25 -13.82 -26.56
CA GLU A 280 -29.20 -13.60 -25.44
C GLU A 280 -30.07 -14.83 -25.15
N ASP A 281 -30.31 -15.68 -26.15
CA ASP A 281 -31.10 -16.92 -25.99
C ASP A 281 -30.33 -18.04 -25.27
N SER A 282 -29.02 -17.88 -25.09
CA SER A 282 -28.13 -18.86 -24.43
C SER A 282 -28.03 -18.74 -22.91
N LYS A 283 -28.81 -17.88 -22.25
CA LYS A 283 -28.74 -17.64 -20.79
C LYS A 283 -28.80 -18.93 -19.95
N SER A 284 -29.61 -19.92 -20.38
CA SER A 284 -29.74 -21.20 -19.67
C SER A 284 -28.52 -22.11 -19.78
N LYS A 285 -27.61 -21.85 -20.74
CA LYS A 285 -26.41 -22.66 -21.01
C LYS A 285 -25.16 -22.07 -20.34
N MET A 286 -25.22 -20.82 -19.86
CA MET A 286 -24.08 -20.19 -19.16
C MET A 286 -23.75 -20.93 -17.87
N PHE A 287 -22.44 -21.10 -17.56
CA PHE A 287 -21.95 -21.80 -16.37
C PHE A 287 -22.61 -21.28 -15.08
N PHE A 288 -22.70 -19.96 -14.91
CA PHE A 288 -23.32 -19.32 -13.75
C PHE A 288 -24.79 -18.90 -14.01
N ARG A 289 -25.43 -19.37 -15.08
CA ARG A 289 -26.78 -18.99 -15.50
C ARG A 289 -26.96 -17.53 -15.95
N ASN A 290 -26.07 -16.63 -15.54
CA ASN A 290 -26.05 -15.21 -15.88
C ASN A 290 -24.61 -14.78 -16.19
N LYS A 291 -24.43 -13.66 -16.89
CA LYS A 291 -23.12 -13.03 -17.09
C LYS A 291 -22.46 -12.74 -15.75
N LYS A 292 -21.16 -12.98 -15.69
CA LYS A 292 -20.31 -12.64 -14.55
C LYS A 292 -19.14 -11.80 -15.02
N TYR A 293 -18.68 -10.96 -14.12
CA TYR A 293 -17.65 -9.97 -14.41
C TYR A 293 -16.49 -10.13 -13.43
N LEU A 294 -15.30 -9.67 -13.82
CA LEU A 294 -14.25 -9.38 -12.87
C LEU A 294 -14.60 -8.06 -12.16
N THR A 295 -14.43 -8.01 -10.86
CA THR A 295 -14.83 -6.85 -10.05
C THR A 295 -13.98 -5.62 -10.35
N VAL A 296 -14.61 -4.44 -10.37
CA VAL A 296 -13.93 -3.14 -10.46
C VAL A 296 -13.64 -2.54 -9.08
N SER A 297 -14.36 -2.99 -8.03
CA SER A 297 -14.21 -2.68 -6.61
C SER A 297 -14.90 -3.75 -5.77
N THR A 298 -14.44 -3.98 -4.56
CA THR A 298 -15.04 -4.93 -3.62
C THR A 298 -16.00 -4.27 -2.63
N GLN A 299 -16.21 -2.96 -2.72
CA GLN A 299 -16.98 -2.14 -1.78
C GLN A 299 -18.33 -2.76 -1.39
N LEU A 300 -19.19 -3.11 -2.36
CA LEU A 300 -20.52 -3.61 -2.06
C LEU A 300 -20.51 -4.89 -1.19
N HIS A 301 -19.49 -5.74 -1.38
CA HIS A 301 -19.29 -6.93 -0.56
C HIS A 301 -18.72 -6.57 0.83
N LEU A 302 -17.86 -5.55 0.92
CA LEU A 302 -17.33 -5.08 2.20
C LEU A 302 -18.45 -4.49 3.06
N GLU A 303 -19.39 -3.74 2.49
CA GLU A 303 -20.57 -3.26 3.21
C GLU A 303 -21.39 -4.39 3.84
N ALA A 304 -21.56 -5.51 3.11
CA ALA A 304 -22.23 -6.69 3.65
C ALA A 304 -21.45 -7.36 4.78
N LEU A 305 -20.13 -7.45 4.65
CA LEU A 305 -19.25 -8.06 5.66
C LEU A 305 -19.12 -7.16 6.90
N ALA A 306 -19.09 -5.85 6.73
CA ALA A 306 -19.05 -4.88 7.82
C ALA A 306 -20.27 -4.97 8.74
N GLN A 307 -21.45 -5.29 8.21
CA GLN A 307 -22.66 -5.51 9.01
C GLN A 307 -22.55 -6.72 9.97
N SER A 308 -21.56 -7.59 9.78
CA SER A 308 -21.38 -8.76 10.65
C SER A 308 -20.27 -8.57 11.71
N VAL A 309 -19.18 -7.88 11.37
CA VAL A 309 -18.00 -7.75 12.24
C VAL A 309 -17.59 -6.30 12.55
N GLY A 310 -18.33 -5.31 12.04
CA GLY A 310 -18.10 -3.89 12.29
C GLY A 310 -17.16 -3.25 11.28
N ASN A 311 -15.85 -3.39 11.47
CA ASN A 311 -14.83 -2.80 10.61
C ASN A 311 -14.12 -3.85 9.80
N VAL A 312 -14.04 -3.65 8.49
CA VAL A 312 -13.41 -4.61 7.57
C VAL A 312 -12.48 -3.91 6.60
N TRP A 313 -11.47 -4.64 6.12
CA TRP A 313 -10.60 -4.17 5.05
C TRP A 313 -10.16 -5.32 4.15
N THR A 314 -9.69 -4.96 2.97
CA THR A 314 -9.07 -5.88 2.02
C THR A 314 -7.99 -5.19 1.21
N LEU A 315 -7.04 -5.96 0.70
CA LEU A 315 -6.13 -5.57 -0.36
C LEU A 315 -6.26 -6.63 -1.45
N SER A 316 -7.01 -6.34 -2.48
CA SER A 316 -7.39 -7.31 -3.50
C SER A 316 -7.18 -6.79 -4.92
N PRO A 317 -6.98 -7.69 -5.92
CA PRO A 317 -6.95 -7.27 -7.30
C PRO A 317 -8.33 -6.81 -7.76
N VAL A 318 -8.35 -5.73 -8.55
CA VAL A 318 -9.51 -5.19 -9.24
C VAL A 318 -9.19 -5.00 -10.72
N PHE A 319 -10.24 -4.96 -11.55
CA PHE A 319 -10.09 -5.06 -13.01
C PHE A 319 -10.94 -4.00 -13.71
N ARG A 320 -10.32 -3.19 -14.57
CA ARG A 320 -11.01 -2.18 -15.39
C ARG A 320 -10.64 -2.36 -16.86
N ALA A 321 -11.64 -2.53 -17.72
CA ALA A 321 -11.45 -2.74 -19.15
C ALA A 321 -11.30 -1.43 -19.94
N GLU A 322 -10.84 -0.37 -19.27
CA GLU A 322 -10.65 0.95 -19.83
C GLU A 322 -9.67 0.92 -21.02
N LYS A 323 -10.06 1.54 -22.12
CA LYS A 323 -9.24 1.64 -23.34
C LYS A 323 -8.22 2.79 -23.30
N SER A 324 -7.88 3.25 -22.10
CA SER A 324 -6.92 4.34 -21.90
C SER A 324 -5.48 3.82 -21.91
N ASP A 325 -4.61 4.47 -22.68
CA ASP A 325 -3.18 4.14 -22.80
C ASP A 325 -2.28 5.19 -22.12
N THR A 326 -2.70 5.73 -20.99
CA THR A 326 -1.89 6.68 -20.22
C THR A 326 -0.96 5.99 -19.22
N ALA A 327 -0.01 6.72 -18.68
CA ALA A 327 0.93 6.26 -17.66
C ALA A 327 0.27 5.86 -16.32
N ARG A 328 -1.00 6.20 -16.10
CA ARG A 328 -1.76 6.01 -14.87
C ARG A 328 -2.77 4.86 -14.92
N HIS A 329 -2.91 4.16 -16.07
CA HIS A 329 -3.92 3.12 -16.27
C HIS A 329 -3.32 1.73 -16.37
N LEU A 330 -3.93 0.81 -15.63
CA LEU A 330 -3.75 -0.64 -15.68
C LEU A 330 -5.13 -1.30 -15.75
N SER A 331 -5.21 -2.43 -16.47
CA SER A 331 -6.43 -3.25 -16.52
C SER A 331 -6.57 -4.19 -15.32
N GLU A 332 -5.49 -4.48 -14.61
CA GLU A 332 -5.44 -5.25 -13.36
C GLU A 332 -4.49 -4.52 -12.39
N PHE A 333 -4.99 -4.15 -11.23
CA PHE A 333 -4.22 -3.48 -10.19
C PHE A 333 -4.77 -3.84 -8.80
N TYR A 334 -4.05 -3.48 -7.74
CA TYR A 334 -4.49 -3.74 -6.38
C TYR A 334 -5.15 -2.49 -5.78
N MET A 335 -6.32 -2.70 -5.20
CA MET A 335 -7.03 -1.70 -4.42
C MET A 335 -7.05 -2.10 -2.96
N LEU A 336 -6.67 -1.17 -2.09
CA LEU A 336 -6.91 -1.27 -0.66
C LEU A 336 -8.27 -0.64 -0.40
N GLU A 337 -9.18 -1.38 0.21
CA GLU A 337 -10.52 -0.92 0.52
C GLU A 337 -10.83 -1.21 1.99
N ALA A 338 -11.47 -0.25 2.66
CA ALA A 338 -11.91 -0.37 4.04
C ALA A 338 -13.34 0.14 4.19
N GLU A 339 -14.10 -0.51 5.07
CA GLU A 339 -15.48 -0.15 5.39
C GLU A 339 -15.69 -0.19 6.90
N MET A 340 -16.28 0.86 7.45
CA MET A 340 -16.53 1.07 8.87
C MET A 340 -18.03 1.16 9.14
N SER A 341 -18.52 0.41 10.11
CA SER A 341 -19.92 0.51 10.60
C SER A 341 -20.02 1.44 11.79
N PHE A 342 -21.20 2.03 11.97
CA PHE A 342 -21.54 2.95 13.07
C PHE A 342 -20.74 4.26 13.06
N VAL A 343 -20.37 4.74 11.90
CA VAL A 343 -19.80 6.07 11.67
C VAL A 343 -20.89 7.04 11.25
N ASN A 344 -20.82 8.29 11.70
CA ASN A 344 -21.89 9.26 11.50
C ASN A 344 -21.56 10.35 10.49
N ASP A 345 -20.28 10.66 10.32
CA ASP A 345 -19.82 11.72 9.44
C ASP A 345 -18.61 11.29 8.59
N LEU A 346 -18.36 12.08 7.57
CA LEU A 346 -17.29 11.83 6.60
C LEU A 346 -15.90 12.04 7.20
N ASP A 347 -15.79 12.90 8.22
CA ASP A 347 -14.50 13.20 8.87
C ASP A 347 -13.89 11.96 9.51
N GLU A 348 -14.72 11.10 10.16
CA GLU A 348 -14.24 9.83 10.73
C GLU A 348 -13.60 8.92 9.67
N VAL A 349 -14.13 8.92 8.44
CA VAL A 349 -13.60 8.12 7.32
C VAL A 349 -12.29 8.72 6.78
N MET A 350 -12.24 10.06 6.65
CA MET A 350 -11.04 10.76 6.21
C MET A 350 -9.92 10.65 7.24
N ASP A 351 -10.21 10.79 8.53
CA ASP A 351 -9.24 10.63 9.63
C ASP A 351 -8.59 9.25 9.60
N LEU A 352 -9.39 8.19 9.40
CA LEU A 352 -8.84 6.84 9.28
C LEU A 352 -7.92 6.71 8.05
N ALA A 353 -8.32 7.25 6.90
CA ALA A 353 -7.53 7.19 5.67
C ALA A 353 -6.20 7.95 5.84
N GLU A 354 -6.24 9.15 6.44
CA GLU A 354 -5.06 9.97 6.73
C GLU A 354 -4.12 9.24 7.71
N ASP A 355 -4.64 8.78 8.86
CA ASP A 355 -3.85 8.08 9.88
C ASP A 355 -3.22 6.79 9.35
N MET A 356 -3.95 6.04 8.55
CA MET A 356 -3.46 4.80 7.95
C MET A 356 -2.29 5.05 6.99
N ILE A 357 -2.44 5.99 6.05
CA ILE A 357 -1.39 6.31 5.07
C ILE A 357 -0.17 6.89 5.80
N ARG A 358 -0.39 7.84 6.71
CA ARG A 358 0.68 8.45 7.50
C ARG A 358 1.45 7.42 8.34
N ASN A 359 0.75 6.51 9.03
CA ASN A 359 1.37 5.45 9.82
C ASN A 359 2.17 4.48 8.95
N MET A 360 1.63 4.10 7.78
CA MET A 360 2.34 3.28 6.81
C MET A 360 3.64 3.97 6.36
N CYS A 361 3.57 5.24 5.97
CA CYS A 361 4.73 6.01 5.54
C CYS A 361 5.79 6.13 6.64
N ILE A 362 5.42 6.48 7.87
CA ILE A 362 6.33 6.55 9.02
C ILE A 362 7.00 5.19 9.26
N THR A 363 6.23 4.11 9.27
CA THR A 363 6.76 2.75 9.49
C THR A 363 7.74 2.32 8.40
N MET A 364 7.43 2.63 7.13
CA MET A 364 8.30 2.31 6.01
C MET A 364 9.55 3.18 5.95
N TYR A 365 9.45 4.46 6.32
CA TYR A 365 10.57 5.41 6.31
C TYR A 365 11.71 4.97 7.24
N GLU A 366 11.40 4.22 8.31
CA GLU A 366 12.39 3.60 9.19
C GLU A 366 13.10 2.38 8.56
N SER A 367 12.63 1.88 7.40
CA SER A 367 13.20 0.67 6.81
C SER A 367 14.51 0.95 6.06
N HIS A 368 15.40 -0.06 6.08
CA HIS A 368 16.63 0.04 5.31
C HIS A 368 16.38 0.12 3.80
N THR A 369 15.38 -0.59 3.29
CA THR A 369 15.05 -0.61 1.86
C THR A 369 14.64 0.78 1.37
N VAL A 370 13.74 1.44 2.11
CA VAL A 370 13.28 2.80 1.80
C VAL A 370 14.43 3.79 1.93
N HIS A 371 15.20 3.71 3.03
CA HIS A 371 16.35 4.59 3.23
C HIS A 371 17.39 4.45 2.11
N GLU A 372 17.73 3.23 1.70
CA GLU A 372 18.64 2.98 0.58
C GLU A 372 18.06 3.50 -0.74
N PHE A 373 16.75 3.35 -0.95
CA PHE A 373 16.07 3.81 -2.14
C PHE A 373 16.03 5.35 -2.23
N LEU A 374 15.72 6.04 -1.14
CA LEU A 374 15.64 7.50 -1.09
C LEU A 374 17.03 8.16 -1.18
N ASN A 375 18.08 7.51 -0.66
CA ASN A 375 19.46 8.00 -0.71
C ASN A 375 20.29 7.41 -1.85
N ARG A 376 19.62 6.88 -2.89
CA ARG A 376 20.31 6.29 -4.03
C ARG A 376 21.21 7.32 -4.73
N GLU A 377 22.50 7.00 -4.88
CA GLU A 377 23.46 7.79 -5.64
C GLU A 377 23.53 7.32 -7.11
N GLY A 378 23.77 8.26 -8.00
CA GLY A 378 24.05 8.00 -9.41
C GLY A 378 22.85 8.18 -10.34
N ARG A 379 23.11 8.11 -11.64
CA ARG A 379 22.11 8.08 -12.72
C ARG A 379 21.29 6.79 -12.65
N VAL A 380 20.39 6.71 -11.70
CA VAL A 380 19.20 5.89 -11.87
C VAL A 380 18.43 6.63 -12.95
N GLY A 381 18.31 6.05 -14.13
CA GLY A 381 17.90 6.71 -15.37
C GLY A 381 16.83 7.79 -15.24
N SER A 382 16.64 8.57 -16.27
CA SER A 382 15.62 9.63 -16.41
C SER A 382 14.16 9.22 -16.13
N ASP A 383 13.95 8.01 -15.66
CA ASP A 383 12.66 7.33 -15.51
C ASP A 383 12.11 7.34 -14.08
N LEU A 384 12.87 7.89 -13.15
CA LEU A 384 12.44 8.11 -11.77
C LEU A 384 12.52 9.60 -11.45
N VAL A 385 11.57 10.05 -10.66
CA VAL A 385 11.58 11.38 -10.07
C VAL A 385 12.87 11.57 -9.23
N PRO A 386 13.48 12.76 -9.23
CA PRO A 386 14.68 13.04 -8.43
C PRO A 386 14.50 12.68 -6.94
N PRO A 387 15.55 12.18 -6.26
CA PRO A 387 15.45 11.78 -4.86
C PRO A 387 14.95 12.90 -3.94
N GLU A 388 15.33 14.14 -4.20
CA GLU A 388 14.93 15.30 -3.41
C GLU A 388 13.41 15.53 -3.45
N GLU A 389 12.81 15.37 -4.62
CA GLU A 389 11.36 15.49 -4.81
C GLU A 389 10.63 14.30 -4.19
N VAL A 390 11.17 13.09 -4.33
CA VAL A 390 10.59 11.91 -3.66
C VAL A 390 10.64 12.06 -2.14
N ASN A 391 11.73 12.59 -1.58
CA ASN A 391 11.81 12.88 -0.15
C ASN A 391 10.76 13.91 0.29
N ALA A 392 10.54 14.98 -0.50
CA ALA A 392 9.49 15.95 -0.20
C ALA A 392 8.08 15.32 -0.20
N ARG A 393 7.81 14.38 -1.12
CA ARG A 393 6.55 13.62 -1.14
C ARG A 393 6.38 12.78 0.15
N TRP A 394 7.44 12.13 0.64
CA TRP A 394 7.41 11.40 1.91
C TRP A 394 7.17 12.33 3.11
N GLU A 395 7.83 13.49 3.13
CA GLU A 395 7.60 14.51 4.18
C GLU A 395 6.15 14.98 4.20
N GLY A 396 5.55 15.24 3.04
CA GLY A 396 4.14 15.63 2.91
C GLY A 396 3.17 14.53 3.39
N MET A 397 3.45 13.26 3.02
CA MET A 397 2.62 12.11 3.45
C MET A 397 2.74 11.82 4.96
N MET A 398 3.84 12.16 5.60
CA MET A 398 4.04 11.98 7.04
C MET A 398 3.60 13.21 7.87
N ALA A 399 3.29 14.33 7.21
CA ALA A 399 2.85 15.54 7.88
C ALA A 399 1.48 15.35 8.55
N GLU A 400 1.22 16.10 9.60
CA GLU A 400 -0.06 16.14 10.29
C GLU A 400 -1.01 17.13 9.62
N GLU A 401 -2.31 16.92 9.77
CA GLU A 401 -3.38 17.82 9.32
C GLU A 401 -3.32 18.12 7.82
N TRP A 402 -3.79 17.18 7.01
CA TRP A 402 -3.95 17.40 5.57
C TRP A 402 -5.12 18.35 5.31
N PRO A 403 -4.97 19.34 4.41
CA PRO A 403 -6.05 20.26 4.06
C PRO A 403 -7.30 19.54 3.59
N ARG A 404 -8.47 20.07 4.00
CA ARG A 404 -9.81 19.65 3.54
C ARG A 404 -10.49 20.84 2.89
N LEU A 405 -10.97 20.67 1.66
CA LEU A 405 -11.57 21.69 0.83
C LEU A 405 -12.87 21.14 0.26
N THR A 406 -13.95 21.90 0.33
CA THR A 406 -15.18 21.48 -0.36
C THR A 406 -15.01 21.59 -1.87
N TYR A 407 -15.72 20.76 -2.63
CA TYR A 407 -15.73 20.84 -4.08
C TYR A 407 -16.17 22.23 -4.58
N THR A 408 -17.11 22.84 -3.90
CA THR A 408 -17.58 24.20 -4.22
C THR A 408 -16.46 25.22 -4.07
N ASP A 409 -15.76 25.23 -2.93
CA ASP A 409 -14.62 26.12 -2.71
C ASP A 409 -13.47 25.83 -3.70
N ALA A 410 -13.28 24.55 -4.05
CA ALA A 410 -12.29 24.14 -5.05
C ALA A 410 -12.63 24.73 -6.44
N ILE A 411 -13.90 24.69 -6.86
CA ILE A 411 -14.31 25.27 -8.14
C ILE A 411 -14.18 26.79 -8.11
N GLU A 412 -14.54 27.47 -7.01
CA GLU A 412 -14.34 28.91 -6.88
C GLU A 412 -12.85 29.29 -7.01
N PHE A 413 -11.99 28.59 -6.29
CA PHE A 413 -10.54 28.77 -6.39
C PHE A 413 -10.01 28.54 -7.80
N LEU A 414 -10.45 27.50 -8.49
CA LEU A 414 -10.05 27.22 -9.87
C LEU A 414 -10.58 28.29 -10.86
N GLN A 415 -11.78 28.84 -10.62
CA GLN A 415 -12.35 29.87 -11.47
C GLN A 415 -11.56 31.19 -11.40
N GLU A 416 -10.94 31.51 -10.26
CA GLU A 416 -10.02 32.65 -10.15
C GLU A 416 -8.79 32.50 -11.07
N HIS A 417 -8.42 31.25 -11.44
CA HIS A 417 -7.29 30.89 -12.28
C HIS A 417 -7.70 30.30 -13.64
N ALA A 418 -8.95 30.52 -14.06
CA ALA A 418 -9.55 29.84 -15.21
C ALA A 418 -8.75 30.00 -16.53
N ASP A 419 -7.93 31.04 -16.66
CA ASP A 419 -7.12 31.26 -17.86
C ASP A 419 -5.89 30.34 -17.95
N GLU A 420 -5.55 29.62 -16.89
CA GLU A 420 -4.43 28.67 -16.83
C GLU A 420 -4.81 27.27 -17.32
N PHE A 421 -6.12 26.98 -17.52
CA PHE A 421 -6.62 25.64 -17.83
C PHE A 421 -7.11 25.51 -19.27
N GLU A 422 -6.89 24.34 -19.86
CA GLU A 422 -7.48 23.95 -21.13
C GLU A 422 -9.00 23.78 -21.02
N HIS A 423 -9.45 23.11 -19.91
CA HIS A 423 -10.86 22.91 -19.59
C HIS A 423 -11.29 23.91 -18.51
N LYS A 424 -12.30 24.69 -18.78
CA LYS A 424 -12.79 25.65 -17.79
C LYS A 424 -13.46 24.91 -16.61
N PRO A 425 -13.17 25.30 -15.36
CA PRO A 425 -13.81 24.65 -14.20
C PRO A 425 -15.31 24.97 -14.14
N VAL A 426 -16.13 23.91 -14.21
CA VAL A 426 -17.60 23.99 -14.19
C VAL A 426 -18.12 23.08 -13.07
N TRP A 427 -18.94 23.61 -12.18
CA TRP A 427 -19.40 22.89 -10.98
C TRP A 427 -20.10 21.55 -11.28
N THR A 428 -20.78 21.41 -12.43
CA THR A 428 -21.53 20.20 -12.80
C THR A 428 -20.73 19.17 -13.57
N GLU A 429 -19.48 19.43 -13.95
CA GLU A 429 -18.71 18.57 -14.88
C GLU A 429 -17.64 17.70 -14.21
N GLY A 430 -17.36 17.93 -12.93
CA GLY A 430 -16.27 17.26 -12.21
C GLY A 430 -14.92 17.94 -12.44
N LEU A 431 -13.90 17.46 -11.72
CA LEU A 431 -12.52 17.95 -11.85
C LEU A 431 -11.80 17.21 -12.97
N HIS A 432 -11.16 17.95 -13.88
CA HIS A 432 -10.19 17.41 -14.82
C HIS A 432 -8.84 17.21 -14.11
N SER A 433 -7.98 16.34 -14.65
CA SER A 433 -6.65 16.07 -14.06
C SER A 433 -5.77 17.32 -13.89
N GLU A 434 -5.93 18.35 -14.73
CA GLU A 434 -5.23 19.63 -14.58
C GLU A 434 -5.73 20.40 -13.36
N HIS A 435 -7.04 20.33 -13.06
CA HIS A 435 -7.65 20.93 -11.88
C HIS A 435 -7.19 20.24 -10.61
N GLU A 436 -7.23 18.89 -10.58
CA GLU A 436 -6.77 18.09 -9.44
C GLU A 436 -5.30 18.36 -9.11
N LYS A 437 -4.46 18.44 -10.15
CA LYS A 437 -3.04 18.76 -10.00
C LYS A 437 -2.86 20.16 -9.41
N PHE A 438 -3.55 21.16 -9.94
CA PHE A 438 -3.47 22.54 -9.48
C PHE A 438 -3.89 22.70 -8.02
N ILE A 439 -5.00 22.05 -7.61
CA ILE A 439 -5.45 22.04 -6.21
C ILE A 439 -4.38 21.39 -5.32
N ALA A 440 -3.85 20.21 -5.70
CA ALA A 440 -2.87 19.50 -4.90
C ALA A 440 -1.57 20.31 -4.72
N GLU A 441 -1.14 21.05 -5.72
CA GLU A 441 0.07 21.88 -5.68
C GLU A 441 -0.13 23.17 -4.87
N HIS A 442 -1.26 23.87 -5.04
CA HIS A 442 -1.45 25.20 -4.46
C HIS A 442 -2.14 25.19 -3.10
N VAL A 443 -3.07 24.28 -2.86
CA VAL A 443 -3.77 24.13 -1.56
C VAL A 443 -2.99 23.21 -0.64
N GLY A 444 -2.41 22.12 -1.18
CA GLY A 444 -1.71 21.10 -0.42
C GLY A 444 -0.45 21.59 0.28
N GLY A 445 0.28 22.54 -0.33
CA GLY A 445 1.56 23.00 0.24
C GLY A 445 2.58 21.86 0.44
N GLY A 446 2.56 20.86 -0.44
CA GLY A 446 3.37 19.64 -0.37
C GLY A 446 2.74 18.48 0.40
N LYS A 447 1.53 18.65 0.93
CA LYS A 447 0.71 17.61 1.59
C LYS A 447 -0.39 17.12 0.63
N PRO A 448 -0.96 15.93 0.85
CA PRO A 448 -2.22 15.53 0.21
C PRO A 448 -3.37 16.49 0.59
N VAL A 449 -4.39 16.56 -0.26
CA VAL A 449 -5.57 17.41 -0.06
C VAL A 449 -6.82 16.55 -0.20
N PHE A 450 -7.72 16.62 0.75
CA PHE A 450 -9.07 16.08 0.61
C PHE A 450 -9.96 17.13 -0.06
N VAL A 451 -10.63 16.74 -1.16
CA VAL A 451 -11.72 17.50 -1.75
C VAL A 451 -13.02 16.77 -1.43
N THR A 452 -14.00 17.47 -0.81
CA THR A 452 -15.22 16.86 -0.27
C THR A 452 -16.47 17.40 -0.94
N ASP A 453 -17.60 16.78 -0.67
CA ASP A 453 -18.94 17.29 -1.00
C ASP A 453 -19.16 17.57 -2.49
N TYR A 454 -18.84 16.59 -3.31
CA TYR A 454 -19.04 16.65 -4.76
C TYR A 454 -20.51 16.73 -5.15
N PRO A 455 -20.82 17.30 -6.33
CA PRO A 455 -22.18 17.28 -6.87
C PRO A 455 -22.74 15.87 -6.96
N ARG A 456 -23.96 15.67 -6.44
CA ARG A 456 -24.63 14.37 -6.39
C ARG A 456 -24.72 13.65 -7.74
N ASP A 457 -25.01 14.41 -8.79
CA ASP A 457 -25.36 13.83 -10.09
C ASP A 457 -24.14 13.30 -10.89
N ILE A 458 -22.91 13.61 -10.41
CA ILE A 458 -21.66 13.09 -11.01
C ILE A 458 -21.00 11.98 -10.18
N LYS A 459 -21.55 11.64 -9.04
CA LYS A 459 -21.01 10.60 -8.14
C LYS A 459 -21.95 9.37 -8.08
N ALA A 460 -21.49 8.27 -7.49
CA ALA A 460 -22.18 6.99 -7.53
C ALA A 460 -23.47 6.96 -6.68
N PHE A 461 -24.40 6.10 -7.07
CA PHE A 461 -25.75 5.98 -6.48
C PHE A 461 -25.79 5.60 -4.99
N TYR A 462 -24.74 4.95 -4.50
CA TYR A 462 -24.66 4.46 -3.13
C TYR A 462 -24.17 5.51 -2.12
N MET A 463 -23.77 6.68 -2.57
CA MET A 463 -23.27 7.74 -1.69
C MET A 463 -24.41 8.47 -1.00
N ARG A 464 -24.25 8.78 0.29
CA ARG A 464 -25.24 9.51 1.09
C ARG A 464 -25.34 10.95 0.60
N GLU A 465 -26.57 11.43 0.38
CA GLU A 465 -26.80 12.85 0.08
C GLU A 465 -26.42 13.72 1.29
N GLY A 466 -25.67 14.78 1.04
CA GLY A 466 -25.29 15.79 2.03
C GLY A 466 -26.49 16.59 2.49
N GLN A 467 -26.36 17.20 3.66
CA GLN A 467 -27.42 18.05 4.25
C GLN A 467 -27.37 19.51 3.73
N SER A 468 -26.46 19.81 2.82
CA SER A 468 -26.30 21.15 2.26
C SER A 468 -27.55 21.57 1.53
N ILE A 469 -28.16 22.69 1.96
CA ILE A 469 -29.26 23.31 1.25
C ILE A 469 -28.64 24.13 0.11
N PRO A 470 -29.08 23.91 -1.14
CA PRO A 470 -28.57 24.72 -2.25
C PRO A 470 -28.84 26.21 -2.01
N ASP A 471 -27.83 27.03 -2.15
CA ASP A 471 -27.88 28.49 -2.04
C ASP A 471 -27.05 29.15 -3.15
N ASP A 472 -26.80 30.45 -3.04
CA ASP A 472 -26.02 31.18 -4.06
C ASP A 472 -24.56 30.70 -4.14
N THR A 473 -24.04 30.01 -3.11
CA THR A 473 -22.65 29.48 -3.05
C THR A 473 -22.60 28.01 -3.45
N CYS A 474 -23.63 27.21 -3.20
CA CYS A 474 -23.71 25.79 -3.57
C CYS A 474 -24.85 25.55 -4.57
N PRO A 475 -24.56 25.47 -5.88
CA PRO A 475 -25.58 25.47 -6.94
C PRO A 475 -26.52 24.26 -6.96
N GLY A 476 -26.20 23.20 -6.27
CA GLY A 476 -26.98 21.95 -6.29
C GLY A 476 -26.74 21.03 -5.11
N PRO A 477 -27.47 19.91 -5.06
CA PRO A 477 -27.27 18.90 -4.01
C PRO A 477 -25.92 18.22 -4.15
N THR A 478 -25.28 17.95 -3.01
CA THR A 478 -23.99 17.26 -2.89
C THR A 478 -24.15 15.88 -2.27
N VAL A 479 -23.08 15.09 -2.27
CA VAL A 479 -22.96 13.83 -1.54
C VAL A 479 -21.77 13.89 -0.59
N GLU A 480 -21.89 13.22 0.54
CA GLU A 480 -20.84 13.11 1.55
C GLU A 480 -19.76 12.14 1.07
N CYS A 481 -18.85 12.65 0.27
CA CYS A 481 -17.72 11.92 -0.29
C CYS A 481 -16.46 12.76 -0.31
N PHE A 482 -15.34 12.11 -0.54
CA PHE A 482 -14.07 12.77 -0.77
C PHE A 482 -13.27 12.08 -1.87
N ASP A 483 -12.43 12.86 -2.54
CA ASP A 483 -11.27 12.38 -3.30
C ASP A 483 -10.00 12.93 -2.62
N LEU A 484 -8.98 12.09 -2.47
CA LEU A 484 -7.68 12.46 -1.90
C LEU A 484 -6.70 12.72 -3.04
N LEU A 485 -6.27 13.96 -3.16
CA LEU A 485 -5.41 14.44 -4.23
C LEU A 485 -3.96 14.58 -3.77
N VAL A 486 -3.03 14.22 -4.64
CA VAL A 486 -1.59 14.46 -4.47
C VAL A 486 -1.01 15.12 -5.71
N PRO A 487 0.09 15.90 -5.57
CA PRO A 487 0.80 16.45 -6.74
C PRO A 487 1.15 15.36 -7.75
N ASP A 488 1.13 15.69 -9.05
CA ASP A 488 1.47 14.86 -10.21
C ASP A 488 0.56 13.66 -10.49
N LEU A 489 0.15 12.90 -9.49
CA LEU A 489 -0.67 11.70 -9.67
C LEU A 489 -2.17 11.93 -9.47
N CYS A 490 -2.56 13.14 -9.05
CA CYS A 490 -3.96 13.52 -8.86
C CYS A 490 -4.65 12.64 -7.79
N GLU A 491 -5.84 12.13 -8.06
CA GLU A 491 -6.56 11.25 -7.15
C GLU A 491 -5.81 9.94 -6.87
N ILE A 492 -5.58 9.63 -5.59
CA ILE A 492 -5.02 8.36 -5.11
C ILE A 492 -6.03 7.54 -4.30
N ALA A 493 -7.05 8.19 -3.73
CA ALA A 493 -8.09 7.54 -2.95
C ALA A 493 -9.40 8.26 -3.12
N GLY A 494 -10.51 7.52 -3.05
CA GLY A 494 -11.85 8.05 -2.96
C GLY A 494 -12.64 7.34 -1.86
N GLY A 495 -13.52 8.06 -1.18
CA GLY A 495 -14.34 7.52 -0.10
C GLY A 495 -15.65 8.25 0.05
N SER A 496 -16.58 7.66 0.81
CA SER A 496 -17.86 8.30 1.11
C SER A 496 -18.55 7.70 2.32
N MET A 497 -19.50 8.45 2.87
CA MET A 497 -20.59 7.89 3.64
C MET A 497 -21.53 7.14 2.70
N ARG A 498 -22.03 5.97 3.13
CA ARG A 498 -22.93 5.15 2.31
C ARG A 498 -24.39 5.47 2.63
N GLU A 499 -25.24 5.43 1.61
CA GLU A 499 -26.68 5.56 1.86
C GLU A 499 -27.19 4.29 2.56
N HIS A 500 -27.51 4.42 3.83
CA HIS A 500 -27.94 3.31 4.69
C HIS A 500 -29.48 3.22 4.81
N ARG A 501 -30.21 4.22 4.30
CA ARG A 501 -31.66 4.28 4.33
C ARG A 501 -32.24 3.71 3.04
N LEU A 502 -33.30 2.93 3.16
CA LEU A 502 -33.86 2.17 2.02
C LEU A 502 -34.45 3.10 0.93
N GLU A 503 -35.35 4.01 1.31
CA GLU A 503 -36.03 4.86 0.34
C GLU A 503 -35.08 5.79 -0.42
N PRO A 504 -34.17 6.53 0.22
CA PRO A 504 -33.16 7.33 -0.50
C PRO A 504 -32.28 6.51 -1.44
N LEU A 505 -31.88 5.28 -1.05
CA LEU A 505 -31.11 4.39 -1.92
C LEU A 505 -31.90 4.01 -3.18
N LEU A 506 -33.17 3.64 -3.05
CA LEU A 506 -34.02 3.29 -4.19
C LEU A 506 -34.24 4.48 -5.12
N GLU A 507 -34.39 5.69 -4.59
CA GLU A 507 -34.46 6.92 -5.37
C GLU A 507 -33.16 7.20 -6.13
N ALA A 508 -32.01 7.04 -5.48
CA ALA A 508 -30.71 7.18 -6.09
C ALA A 508 -30.50 6.15 -7.22
N MET A 509 -30.81 4.88 -6.97
CA MET A 509 -30.75 3.82 -8.01
C MET A 509 -31.63 4.16 -9.22
N LYS A 510 -32.83 4.70 -9.00
CA LYS A 510 -33.72 5.15 -10.06
C LYS A 510 -33.13 6.29 -10.88
N ARG A 511 -32.52 7.30 -10.23
CA ARG A 511 -31.83 8.42 -10.91
C ARG A 511 -30.70 7.90 -11.82
N HIS A 512 -29.97 6.89 -11.37
CA HIS A 512 -28.87 6.26 -12.13
C HIS A 512 -29.33 5.19 -13.13
N ASN A 513 -30.66 5.06 -13.39
CA ASN A 513 -31.25 4.04 -14.27
C ASN A 513 -30.87 2.59 -13.87
N ILE A 514 -30.57 2.35 -12.61
CA ILE A 514 -30.29 1.00 -12.08
C ILE A 514 -31.64 0.34 -11.77
N VAL A 515 -31.98 -0.71 -12.49
CA VAL A 515 -33.22 -1.43 -12.33
C VAL A 515 -33.14 -2.28 -11.06
N ALA A 516 -33.87 -1.87 -10.03
CA ALA A 516 -34.22 -2.75 -8.92
C ALA A 516 -35.16 -3.86 -9.45
N GLY A 517 -34.92 -5.11 -9.08
CA GLY A 517 -35.81 -6.21 -9.47
C GLY A 517 -37.23 -6.02 -8.91
N GLU A 518 -38.20 -6.72 -9.50
CA GLU A 518 -39.59 -6.71 -9.02
C GLU A 518 -39.71 -7.12 -7.53
N PHE A 519 -38.68 -7.84 -7.03
CA PHE A 519 -38.56 -8.25 -5.63
C PHE A 519 -38.32 -7.07 -4.66
N THR A 520 -37.64 -6.03 -5.11
CA THR A 520 -37.32 -4.84 -4.29
C THR A 520 -38.47 -3.83 -4.25
N SER A 521 -39.41 -3.91 -5.18
CA SER A 521 -40.55 -3.01 -5.26
C SER A 521 -41.71 -3.36 -4.30
N SER A 522 -41.71 -4.55 -3.67
CA SER A 522 -42.74 -4.91 -2.68
C SER A 522 -42.27 -4.62 -1.26
N MET A 523 -42.85 -3.63 -0.60
CA MET A 523 -42.57 -3.28 0.79
C MET A 523 -42.91 -4.40 1.81
N ASP A 524 -43.68 -5.40 1.41
CA ASP A 524 -44.26 -6.41 2.29
C ASP A 524 -43.38 -7.67 2.49
N GLY A 525 -42.18 -7.70 1.93
CA GLY A 525 -41.27 -8.86 2.09
C GLY A 525 -41.69 -10.16 1.39
N ASN A 526 -42.86 -10.18 0.77
CA ASN A 526 -43.38 -11.29 -0.02
C ASN A 526 -43.12 -11.04 -1.50
N ALA A 527 -42.09 -11.72 -2.06
CA ALA A 527 -41.89 -11.69 -3.50
C ALA A 527 -43.12 -12.27 -4.22
N PRO A 528 -43.67 -11.58 -5.23
CA PRO A 528 -44.65 -12.19 -6.11
C PRO A 528 -44.10 -13.48 -6.72
N THR A 529 -44.90 -14.53 -6.80
CA THR A 529 -44.48 -15.80 -7.43
C THR A 529 -44.10 -15.52 -8.88
N GLY A 530 -42.81 -15.61 -9.22
CA GLY A 530 -42.29 -15.31 -10.56
C GLY A 530 -41.59 -13.96 -10.75
N ALA A 531 -41.44 -13.17 -9.69
CA ALA A 531 -40.67 -11.91 -9.72
C ALA A 531 -39.23 -12.14 -10.16
N LYS A 532 -38.74 -11.30 -11.08
CA LYS A 532 -37.33 -11.35 -11.54
C LYS A 532 -36.47 -10.56 -10.57
N ALA A 533 -35.51 -11.25 -9.95
CA ALA A 533 -34.49 -10.61 -9.11
C ALA A 533 -33.57 -9.74 -9.98
N GLY A 534 -33.30 -8.52 -9.50
CA GLY A 534 -32.29 -7.62 -10.05
C GLY A 534 -30.88 -8.01 -9.57
N PRO A 535 -29.85 -7.56 -10.27
CA PRO A 535 -28.46 -7.87 -9.92
C PRO A 535 -28.00 -7.30 -8.57
N LEU A 536 -28.68 -6.26 -8.05
CA LEU A 536 -28.38 -5.58 -6.78
C LEU A 536 -29.47 -5.76 -5.71
N ASP A 537 -30.43 -6.67 -5.88
CA ASP A 537 -31.48 -6.91 -4.88
C ASP A 537 -30.89 -7.28 -3.51
N TRP A 538 -29.84 -8.11 -3.50
CA TRP A 538 -29.13 -8.47 -2.28
C TRP A 538 -28.51 -7.25 -1.56
N TYR A 539 -28.08 -6.25 -2.32
CA TYR A 539 -27.51 -5.01 -1.77
C TYR A 539 -28.59 -4.11 -1.18
N VAL A 540 -29.75 -4.02 -1.83
CA VAL A 540 -30.94 -3.32 -1.30
C VAL A 540 -31.42 -4.02 -0.03
N ASP A 541 -31.39 -5.34 0.05
CA ASP A 541 -31.79 -6.11 1.22
C ASP A 541 -30.97 -5.76 2.47
N LEU A 542 -29.70 -5.37 2.33
CA LEU A 542 -28.91 -4.88 3.46
C LEU A 542 -29.57 -3.70 4.18
N ARG A 543 -30.34 -2.86 3.48
CA ARG A 543 -31.02 -1.68 4.05
C ARG A 543 -32.37 -2.01 4.68
N ARG A 544 -32.90 -3.19 4.41
CA ARG A 544 -34.21 -3.60 4.93
C ARG A 544 -34.15 -4.03 6.40
N TRP A 545 -33.03 -4.55 6.86
CA TRP A 545 -32.91 -5.22 8.15
C TRP A 545 -31.84 -4.60 9.05
N GLY A 546 -32.03 -3.31 9.40
CA GLY A 546 -31.21 -2.67 10.42
C GLY A 546 -29.83 -2.24 9.95
N CYS A 547 -29.75 -1.63 8.79
CA CYS A 547 -28.50 -1.06 8.29
C CYS A 547 -28.06 0.12 9.17
N ALA A 548 -26.90 0.03 9.78
CA ALA A 548 -26.29 1.14 10.51
C ALA A 548 -25.69 2.17 9.54
N PRO A 549 -25.55 3.45 9.94
CA PRO A 549 -24.70 4.39 9.22
C PRO A 549 -23.29 3.80 9.08
N HIS A 550 -22.73 3.87 7.89
CA HIS A 550 -21.41 3.31 7.57
C HIS A 550 -20.75 4.11 6.45
N GLY A 551 -19.47 3.99 6.36
CA GLY A 551 -18.66 4.67 5.36
C GLY A 551 -17.34 3.94 5.12
N GLY A 552 -16.69 4.28 4.03
CA GLY A 552 -15.45 3.64 3.69
C GLY A 552 -14.75 4.31 2.52
N PHE A 553 -13.58 3.78 2.17
CA PHE A 553 -12.76 4.31 1.11
C PHE A 553 -12.03 3.22 0.33
N GLY A 554 -11.61 3.58 -0.87
CA GLY A 554 -10.73 2.77 -1.71
C GLY A 554 -9.48 3.55 -2.09
N ILE A 555 -8.32 2.90 -2.04
CA ILE A 555 -7.03 3.47 -2.43
C ILE A 555 -6.44 2.65 -3.56
N GLY A 556 -6.06 3.29 -4.64
CA GLY A 556 -5.24 2.69 -5.68
C GLY A 556 -3.84 2.39 -5.15
N PHE A 557 -3.64 1.18 -4.59
CA PHE A 557 -2.41 0.83 -3.87
C PHE A 557 -1.16 0.94 -4.76
N ASP A 558 -1.24 0.53 -6.01
CA ASP A 558 -0.15 0.68 -6.96
C ASP A 558 0.14 2.16 -7.28
N ARG A 559 -0.89 3.02 -7.32
CA ARG A 559 -0.76 4.47 -7.55
C ARG A 559 -0.11 5.15 -6.34
N LEU A 560 -0.51 4.79 -5.12
CA LEU A 560 0.13 5.27 -3.88
C LEU A 560 1.62 4.91 -3.85
N LEU A 561 1.97 3.67 -4.20
CA LEU A 561 3.38 3.26 -4.26
C LEU A 561 4.16 3.98 -5.39
N CYS A 562 3.53 4.28 -6.54
CA CYS A 562 4.15 5.13 -7.56
C CYS A 562 4.51 6.50 -7.01
N TYR A 563 3.61 7.13 -6.26
CA TYR A 563 3.86 8.43 -5.64
C TYR A 563 5.06 8.40 -4.69
N LEU A 564 5.09 7.40 -3.78
CA LEU A 564 6.14 7.22 -2.77
C LEU A 564 7.50 6.80 -3.35
N THR A 565 7.53 6.21 -4.53
CA THR A 565 8.78 5.75 -5.15
C THR A 565 9.29 6.67 -6.25
N GLY A 566 8.46 7.60 -6.73
CA GLY A 566 8.80 8.45 -7.85
C GLY A 566 8.88 7.72 -9.19
N VAL A 567 8.27 6.54 -9.31
CA VAL A 567 8.11 5.82 -10.58
C VAL A 567 7.11 6.58 -11.45
N GLN A 568 7.50 6.96 -12.68
CA GLN A 568 6.70 7.83 -13.54
C GLN A 568 5.49 7.15 -14.19
N THR A 569 5.48 5.82 -14.24
CA THR A 569 4.35 5.07 -14.80
C THR A 569 3.99 3.90 -13.90
N ILE A 570 2.70 3.72 -13.63
CA ILE A 570 2.17 2.62 -12.81
C ILE A 570 2.56 1.24 -13.36
N ARG A 571 2.81 1.13 -14.68
CA ARG A 571 3.26 -0.10 -15.36
C ARG A 571 4.63 -0.58 -14.89
N ASP A 572 5.42 0.30 -14.28
CA ASP A 572 6.75 -0.04 -13.74
C ASP A 572 6.72 -0.34 -12.25
N MET A 573 5.63 0.00 -11.56
CA MET A 573 5.38 -0.40 -10.17
C MET A 573 4.93 -1.87 -10.06
N VAL A 574 4.22 -2.39 -11.06
CA VAL A 574 3.70 -3.76 -11.10
C VAL A 574 4.63 -4.66 -11.91
N SER A 575 5.03 -5.82 -11.34
CA SER A 575 6.00 -6.73 -11.99
C SER A 575 5.52 -7.28 -13.35
N PHE A 576 4.23 -7.62 -13.44
CA PHE A 576 3.58 -8.15 -14.63
C PHE A 576 2.38 -7.26 -14.99
N PRO A 577 2.59 -6.07 -15.58
CA PRO A 577 1.52 -5.12 -15.82
C PRO A 577 0.58 -5.57 -16.93
N ARG A 578 -0.72 -5.29 -16.76
CA ARG A 578 -1.79 -5.53 -17.72
C ARG A 578 -2.42 -4.21 -18.13
N TRP A 579 -2.48 -3.93 -19.43
CA TRP A 579 -3.16 -2.75 -19.97
C TRP A 579 -3.67 -3.02 -21.38
N VAL A 580 -4.44 -2.11 -21.95
CA VAL A 580 -5.01 -2.28 -23.29
C VAL A 580 -3.94 -2.69 -24.31
N GLY A 581 -4.18 -3.77 -25.02
CA GLY A 581 -3.26 -4.31 -26.03
C GLY A 581 -2.10 -5.14 -25.47
N ARG A 582 -1.94 -5.29 -24.13
CA ARG A 582 -0.83 -6.07 -23.57
C ARG A 582 -1.16 -6.83 -22.30
N CYS A 583 -0.90 -8.12 -22.34
CA CYS A 583 -1.06 -9.07 -21.23
C CYS A 583 -0.02 -10.20 -21.37
N ASP A 584 1.26 -9.87 -21.19
CA ASP A 584 2.38 -10.80 -21.36
C ASP A 584 2.65 -11.60 -20.07
N CYS A 585 2.99 -12.91 -20.21
CA CYS A 585 3.22 -13.93 -19.18
C CYS A 585 1.98 -14.37 -18.44
#